data_ddaa8a02aa565f1f5630a3558e294c1c
#
_entry.id   ddaa8a02aa565f1f5630a3558e294c1c
#
_cell.length_a   1.000
_cell.length_b   1.000
_cell.length_c   1.000
_cell.angle_alpha   90.00
_cell.angle_beta   90.00
_cell.angle_gamma   90.00
#
_symmetry.space_group_name_H-M   'P 1'
#
loop_
_entity.id
_entity.type
_entity.pdbx_description
1 polymer ?
#
loop_
_entity_poly.entity_id
_entity_poly.type
_entity_poly.pdbx_seq_one_letter_code
_entity_poly.pdbx_strand_id
1 'polypeptide(L)'
;MIWDDIGFLLNKNRYNENSLISEIYTKNFGKVSGIIFGGTSKKIKNYLQIGNKLYVNYNSKNENSMGYFKVEIQEALSPLYFDNHQKLTCISSAMNLVKLLTAESQKNAKIFSLLEEFYVLLNSKDWIKNYIFWELELFKSLGYDLNFENLVNEKIIGDQKQYISKSSTEKRIIPNFLIDKN
;
A
#
# COMPACT_ATOMS: atom_id res chain seq x y z
N MET A 1 -17.74 20.16 1.70
CA MET A 1 -17.88 18.69 1.80
C MET A 1 -17.35 18.26 3.16
N ILE A 2 -18.13 17.49 3.94
CA ILE A 2 -17.73 17.00 5.27
C ILE A 2 -18.12 15.53 5.34
N TRP A 3 -17.19 14.68 5.80
CA TRP A 3 -17.43 13.25 6.00
C TRP A 3 -16.44 12.65 7.00
N ASP A 4 -16.81 11.49 7.53
CA ASP A 4 -15.99 10.66 8.41
C ASP A 4 -15.73 9.31 7.74
N ASP A 5 -14.54 8.76 7.93
CA ASP A 5 -14.19 7.43 7.43
C ASP A 5 -12.98 6.84 8.20
N ILE A 6 -12.66 5.61 7.89
CA ILE A 6 -11.40 4.97 8.30
C ILE A 6 -10.49 4.81 7.09
N GLY A 7 -9.19 4.89 7.30
CA GLY A 7 -8.23 4.76 6.20
C GLY A 7 -6.82 4.48 6.66
N PHE A 8 -5.98 4.07 5.71
CA PHE A 8 -4.56 3.81 5.93
C PHE A 8 -3.72 5.00 5.48
N LEU A 9 -2.80 5.44 6.34
CA LEU A 9 -1.87 6.52 5.99
C LEU A 9 -0.86 6.03 4.96
N LEU A 10 -0.96 6.55 3.74
CA LEU A 10 -0.06 6.21 2.64
C LEU A 10 1.20 7.05 2.63
N ASN A 11 1.05 8.34 2.90
CA ASN A 11 2.14 9.31 2.83
C ASN A 11 1.89 10.53 3.71
N LYS A 12 2.96 11.21 4.11
CA LYS A 12 2.93 12.49 4.78
C LYS A 12 4.15 13.33 4.41
N ASN A 13 3.91 14.58 4.07
CA ASN A 13 4.94 15.56 3.75
C ASN A 13 4.77 16.81 4.60
N ARG A 14 5.87 17.43 5.00
CA ARG A 14 5.81 18.68 5.72
C ARG A 14 5.31 19.80 4.79
N TYR A 15 4.27 20.50 5.22
CA TYR A 15 3.69 21.61 4.48
C TYR A 15 4.21 22.96 5.00
N ASN A 16 4.20 23.12 6.33
CA ASN A 16 4.76 24.27 7.03
C ASN A 16 5.24 23.83 8.43
N GLU A 17 5.54 24.79 9.30
CA GLU A 17 6.05 24.49 10.64
C GLU A 17 5.12 23.59 11.47
N ASN A 18 3.79 23.79 11.35
CA ASN A 18 2.78 23.11 12.18
C ASN A 18 1.87 22.17 11.43
N SER A 19 2.02 22.04 10.11
CA SER A 19 1.07 21.29 9.28
C SER A 19 1.76 20.31 8.36
N LEU A 20 1.08 19.20 8.08
CA LEU A 20 1.47 18.19 7.12
C LEU A 20 0.42 18.09 6.01
N ILE A 21 0.82 17.80 4.78
CA ILE A 21 -0.05 17.24 3.75
C ILE A 21 0.07 15.73 3.87
N SER A 22 -1.06 15.06 3.96
CA SER A 22 -1.13 13.60 4.08
C SER A 22 -2.04 13.01 3.02
N GLU A 23 -1.67 11.85 2.53
CA GLU A 23 -2.46 11.03 1.63
C GLU A 23 -2.94 9.80 2.39
N ILE A 24 -4.26 9.57 2.40
CA ILE A 24 -4.90 8.49 3.15
C ILE A 24 -5.78 7.71 2.17
N TYR A 25 -5.66 6.39 2.16
CA TYR A 25 -6.57 5.53 1.42
C TYR A 25 -7.73 5.16 2.33
N THR A 26 -8.90 5.76 2.06
CA THR A 26 -10.10 5.60 2.88
C THR A 26 -11.03 4.52 2.32
N LYS A 27 -11.86 3.95 3.18
CA LYS A 27 -12.76 2.86 2.84
C LYS A 27 -13.82 3.26 1.81
N ASN A 28 -14.38 4.44 1.96
CA ASN A 28 -15.53 4.87 1.18
C ASN A 28 -15.21 5.91 0.10
N PHE A 29 -14.07 6.62 0.22
CA PHE A 29 -13.70 7.69 -0.71
C PHE A 29 -12.41 7.40 -1.49
N GLY A 30 -11.76 6.22 -1.26
CA GLY A 30 -10.49 5.88 -1.90
C GLY A 30 -9.33 6.73 -1.38
N LYS A 31 -8.35 7.01 -2.25
CA LYS A 31 -7.22 7.87 -1.89
C LYS A 31 -7.67 9.34 -1.82
N VAL A 32 -7.41 10.00 -0.70
CA VAL A 32 -7.72 11.41 -0.49
C VAL A 32 -6.53 12.12 0.10
N SER A 33 -6.25 13.32 -0.43
CA SER A 33 -5.21 14.22 0.07
C SER A 33 -5.81 15.32 0.94
N GLY A 34 -5.12 15.68 2.02
CA GLY A 34 -5.59 16.76 2.90
C GLY A 34 -4.52 17.24 3.87
N ILE A 35 -4.76 18.42 4.44
CA ILE A 35 -3.89 19.05 5.42
C ILE A 35 -4.25 18.58 6.82
N ILE A 36 -3.23 18.20 7.61
CA ILE A 36 -3.36 17.92 9.04
C ILE A 36 -2.71 19.07 9.79
N PHE A 37 -3.52 19.92 10.41
CA PHE A 37 -3.04 21.00 11.26
C PHE A 37 -2.51 20.44 12.60
N GLY A 38 -1.40 20.97 13.09
CA GLY A 38 -0.74 20.46 14.30
C GLY A 38 -0.07 19.09 14.10
N GLY A 39 0.03 18.61 12.85
CA GLY A 39 0.57 17.29 12.52
C GLY A 39 2.03 17.07 12.93
N THR A 40 2.77 18.15 13.20
CA THR A 40 4.17 18.10 13.69
C THR A 40 4.26 17.98 15.22
N SER A 41 3.15 18.16 15.95
CA SER A 41 3.14 18.01 17.41
C SER A 41 3.48 16.58 17.83
N LYS A 42 4.13 16.41 18.99
CA LYS A 42 4.52 15.08 19.50
C LYS A 42 3.35 14.10 19.55
N LYS A 43 2.17 14.55 19.97
CA LYS A 43 0.97 13.72 20.10
C LYS A 43 0.53 13.17 18.73
N ILE A 44 0.34 14.05 17.75
CA ILE A 44 -0.18 13.66 16.42
C ILE A 44 0.90 12.94 15.61
N LYS A 45 2.17 13.34 15.72
CA LYS A 45 3.30 12.70 15.04
C LYS A 45 3.39 11.20 15.35
N ASN A 46 3.05 10.78 16.56
CA ASN A 46 3.05 9.36 16.94
C ASN A 46 1.96 8.56 16.23
N TYR A 47 0.82 9.17 15.89
CA TYR A 47 -0.26 8.52 15.15
C TYR A 47 0.07 8.39 13.65
N LEU A 48 0.77 9.38 13.12
CA LEU A 48 1.05 9.51 11.70
C LEU A 48 2.28 8.68 11.31
N GLN A 49 2.24 7.36 11.56
CA GLN A 49 3.19 6.42 10.97
C GLN A 49 2.58 5.83 9.69
N ILE A 50 3.37 5.80 8.60
CA ILE A 50 2.94 5.24 7.33
C ILE A 50 2.47 3.80 7.55
N GLY A 51 1.28 3.48 7.05
CA GLY A 51 0.63 2.19 7.24
C GLY A 51 -0.29 2.11 8.46
N ASN A 52 -0.29 3.06 9.39
CA ASN A 52 -1.26 3.07 10.47
C ASN A 52 -2.69 3.27 9.93
N LYS A 53 -3.65 2.62 10.57
CA LYS A 53 -5.07 2.80 10.31
C LYS A 53 -5.61 3.93 11.19
N LEU A 54 -6.23 4.90 10.57
CA LEU A 54 -6.70 6.15 11.18
C LEU A 54 -8.21 6.25 11.02
N TYR A 55 -8.88 6.80 12.03
CA TYR A 55 -10.16 7.45 11.88
C TYR A 55 -9.91 8.87 11.39
N VAL A 56 -10.62 9.28 10.34
CA VAL A 56 -10.44 10.58 9.69
C VAL A 56 -11.76 11.31 9.59
N ASN A 57 -11.78 12.57 10.00
CA ASN A 57 -12.83 13.52 9.68
C ASN A 57 -12.26 14.50 8.66
N TYR A 58 -12.84 14.52 7.47
CA TYR A 58 -12.43 15.37 6.36
C TYR A 58 -13.39 16.54 6.20
N ASN A 59 -12.82 17.72 5.96
CA ASN A 59 -13.59 18.91 5.68
C ASN A 59 -12.94 19.71 4.55
N SER A 60 -13.69 19.99 3.49
CA SER A 60 -13.30 20.91 2.42
C SER A 60 -14.39 21.93 2.11
N LYS A 61 -14.00 23.10 1.67
CA LYS A 61 -14.94 24.15 1.28
C LYS A 61 -15.74 23.78 0.03
N ASN A 62 -15.08 23.13 -0.92
CA ASN A 62 -15.67 22.64 -2.17
C ASN A 62 -14.91 21.43 -2.67
N GLU A 63 -15.43 20.77 -3.72
CA GLU A 63 -14.84 19.54 -4.28
C GLU A 63 -13.47 19.75 -4.95
N ASN A 64 -13.20 20.98 -5.41
CA ASN A 64 -11.97 21.32 -6.14
C ASN A 64 -10.86 21.88 -5.23
N SER A 65 -11.10 21.99 -3.91
CA SER A 65 -10.09 22.48 -2.97
C SER A 65 -9.60 21.36 -2.07
N MET A 66 -8.28 21.33 -1.84
CA MET A 66 -7.72 20.45 -0.82
C MET A 66 -8.33 20.80 0.54
N GLY A 67 -8.93 19.79 1.17
CA GLY A 67 -9.50 19.91 2.49
C GLY A 67 -8.47 19.70 3.59
N TYR A 68 -8.95 19.59 4.81
CA TYR A 68 -8.15 19.24 5.97
C TYR A 68 -8.71 18.03 6.70
N PHE A 69 -7.83 17.30 7.33
CA PHE A 69 -8.15 16.15 8.16
C PHE A 69 -8.04 16.52 9.64
N LYS A 70 -9.00 16.06 10.43
CA LYS A 70 -8.81 15.74 11.84
C LYS A 70 -8.62 14.23 11.93
N VAL A 71 -7.59 13.77 12.62
CA VAL A 71 -7.24 12.35 12.66
C VAL A 71 -7.13 11.84 14.08
N GLU A 72 -7.58 10.61 14.28
CA GLU A 72 -7.40 9.84 15.50
C GLU A 72 -6.83 8.47 15.13
N ILE A 73 -6.05 7.88 16.04
CA ILE A 73 -5.54 6.54 15.81
C ILE A 73 -6.65 5.51 15.96
N GLN A 74 -6.88 4.73 14.91
CA GLN A 74 -7.77 3.56 14.97
C GLN A 74 -6.98 2.31 15.36
N GLU A 75 -5.88 2.06 14.65
CA GLU A 75 -4.98 0.96 14.92
C GLU A 75 -3.53 1.37 14.65
N ALA A 76 -2.66 1.20 15.65
CA ALA A 76 -1.22 1.45 15.55
C ALA A 76 -0.50 0.21 14.99
N LEU A 77 -0.55 0.03 13.68
CA LEU A 77 -0.08 -1.19 13.00
C LEU A 77 1.43 -1.17 12.76
N SER A 78 1.97 -0.09 12.22
CA SER A 78 3.40 0.00 11.87
C SER A 78 4.34 -0.10 13.07
N PRO A 79 4.01 0.45 14.26
CA PRO A 79 4.85 0.28 15.43
C PRO A 79 5.09 -1.17 15.86
N LEU A 80 4.19 -2.09 15.52
CA LEU A 80 4.34 -3.53 15.81
C LEU A 80 5.55 -4.16 15.11
N TYR A 81 6.12 -3.49 14.12
CA TYR A 81 7.20 -4.00 13.28
C TYR A 81 8.49 -3.16 13.39
N PHE A 82 8.60 -2.24 14.37
CA PHE A 82 9.80 -1.38 14.49
C PHE A 82 11.09 -2.17 14.67
N ASP A 83 11.02 -3.35 15.27
CA ASP A 83 12.16 -4.24 15.44
C ASP A 83 12.46 -5.12 14.21
N ASN A 84 11.65 -5.00 13.13
CA ASN A 84 11.80 -5.78 11.91
C ASN A 84 11.91 -4.88 10.67
N HIS A 85 13.15 -4.53 10.32
CA HIS A 85 13.43 -3.65 9.19
C HIS A 85 12.85 -4.14 7.84
N GLN A 86 12.88 -5.47 7.59
CA GLN A 86 12.36 -6.03 6.34
C GLN A 86 10.84 -5.81 6.23
N LYS A 87 10.09 -6.09 7.30
CA LYS A 87 8.64 -5.85 7.32
C LYS A 87 8.30 -4.36 7.24
N LEU A 88 9.06 -3.49 7.89
CA LEU A 88 8.90 -2.03 7.74
C LEU A 88 9.12 -1.57 6.30
N THR A 89 10.12 -2.13 5.63
CA THR A 89 10.37 -1.85 4.21
C THR A 89 9.18 -2.29 3.35
N CYS A 90 8.62 -3.47 3.59
CA CYS A 90 7.42 -3.94 2.90
C CYS A 90 6.20 -3.05 3.17
N ILE A 91 5.99 -2.61 4.41
CA ILE A 91 4.91 -1.66 4.75
C ILE A 91 5.07 -0.37 3.93
N SER A 92 6.27 0.20 3.92
CA SER A 92 6.55 1.43 3.18
C SER A 92 6.37 1.24 1.67
N SER A 93 6.80 0.10 1.13
CA SER A 93 6.65 -0.26 -0.28
C SER A 93 5.17 -0.43 -0.65
N ALA A 94 4.42 -1.19 0.13
CA ALA A 94 2.99 -1.43 -0.09
C ALA A 94 2.19 -0.13 -0.09
N MET A 95 2.40 0.74 0.91
CA MET A 95 1.71 2.04 0.99
C MET A 95 2.09 2.94 -0.19
N ASN A 96 3.35 2.92 -0.61
CA ASN A 96 3.81 3.69 -1.76
C ASN A 96 3.24 3.16 -3.08
N LEU A 97 3.13 1.84 -3.26
CA LEU A 97 2.46 1.24 -4.42
C LEU A 97 1.00 1.68 -4.52
N VAL A 98 0.24 1.55 -3.43
CA VAL A 98 -1.16 2.01 -3.40
C VAL A 98 -1.24 3.50 -3.71
N LYS A 99 -0.36 4.33 -3.11
CA LYS A 99 -0.31 5.77 -3.40
C LYS A 99 -0.11 6.08 -4.88
N LEU A 100 0.84 5.39 -5.53
CA LEU A 100 1.22 5.67 -6.92
C LEU A 100 0.23 5.13 -7.94
N LEU A 101 -0.38 3.98 -7.64
CA LEU A 101 -1.20 3.24 -8.60
C LEU A 101 -2.69 3.58 -8.53
N THR A 102 -3.14 4.25 -7.46
CA THR A 102 -4.56 4.60 -7.30
C THR A 102 -4.83 6.05 -7.65
N ALA A 103 -5.96 6.29 -8.31
CA ALA A 103 -6.42 7.65 -8.60
C ALA A 103 -7.03 8.30 -7.34
N GLU A 104 -7.00 9.64 -7.32
CA GLU A 104 -7.60 10.44 -6.23
C GLU A 104 -9.13 10.28 -6.25
N SER A 105 -9.72 10.18 -5.06
CA SER A 105 -11.17 10.13 -4.84
C SER A 105 -11.89 8.98 -5.57
N GLN A 106 -11.18 7.91 -5.90
CA GLN A 106 -11.77 6.72 -6.50
C GLN A 106 -11.82 5.57 -5.49
N LYS A 107 -13.05 5.27 -5.03
CA LYS A 107 -13.31 4.12 -4.15
C LYS A 107 -13.03 2.81 -4.88
N ASN A 108 -12.26 1.93 -4.24
CA ASN A 108 -12.11 0.54 -4.65
C ASN A 108 -12.10 -0.34 -3.38
N ALA A 109 -13.19 -1.06 -3.15
CA ALA A 109 -13.35 -1.90 -1.98
C ALA A 109 -12.32 -3.04 -1.91
N LYS A 110 -11.88 -3.57 -3.08
CA LYS A 110 -10.87 -4.63 -3.14
C LYS A 110 -9.52 -4.14 -2.65
N ILE A 111 -9.12 -2.91 -3.04
CA ILE A 111 -7.85 -2.32 -2.57
C ILE A 111 -7.90 -2.09 -1.06
N PHE A 112 -9.03 -1.62 -0.52
CA PHE A 112 -9.16 -1.44 0.92
C PHE A 112 -9.06 -2.78 1.67
N SER A 113 -9.71 -3.84 1.16
CA SER A 113 -9.60 -5.20 1.70
C SER A 113 -8.16 -5.71 1.66
N LEU A 114 -7.44 -5.51 0.55
CA LEU A 114 -6.03 -5.86 0.43
C LEU A 114 -5.15 -5.16 1.48
N LEU A 115 -5.44 -3.89 1.82
CA LEU A 115 -4.74 -3.17 2.87
C LEU A 115 -5.04 -3.74 4.27
N GLU A 116 -6.27 -4.19 4.52
CA GLU A 116 -6.62 -4.89 5.78
C GLU A 116 -5.93 -6.25 5.88
N GLU A 117 -5.94 -7.03 4.82
CA GLU A 117 -5.32 -8.36 4.74
C GLU A 117 -3.78 -8.31 4.83
N PHE A 118 -3.18 -7.20 4.40
CA PHE A 118 -1.74 -7.01 4.35
C PHE A 118 -1.04 -7.28 5.69
N TYR A 119 -1.60 -6.81 6.81
CA TYR A 119 -1.00 -7.02 8.12
C TYR A 119 -1.18 -8.45 8.64
N VAL A 120 -2.21 -9.15 8.21
CA VAL A 120 -2.39 -10.58 8.50
C VAL A 120 -1.30 -11.39 7.80
N LEU A 121 -1.07 -11.12 6.52
CA LEU A 121 -0.04 -11.83 5.76
C LEU A 121 1.39 -11.57 6.26
N LEU A 122 1.69 -10.36 6.76
CA LEU A 122 3.01 -10.06 7.33
C LEU A 122 3.34 -10.90 8.58
N ASN A 123 2.34 -11.44 9.25
CA ASN A 123 2.51 -12.31 10.42
C ASN A 123 2.58 -13.80 10.07
N SER A 124 2.42 -14.16 8.80
CA SER A 124 2.52 -15.54 8.33
C SER A 124 3.98 -16.01 8.26
N LYS A 125 4.20 -17.33 8.28
CA LYS A 125 5.54 -17.94 8.16
C LYS A 125 6.20 -17.58 6.83
N ASP A 126 5.43 -17.60 5.73
CA ASP A 126 5.91 -17.36 4.36
C ASP A 126 5.58 -15.93 3.90
N TRP A 127 5.67 -14.95 4.82
CA TRP A 127 5.22 -13.58 4.59
C TRP A 127 5.85 -12.92 3.35
N ILE A 128 7.10 -13.23 2.98
CA ILE A 128 7.75 -12.69 1.77
C ILE A 128 7.03 -13.16 0.51
N LYS A 129 6.75 -14.47 0.42
CA LYS A 129 5.99 -15.05 -0.69
C LYS A 129 4.58 -14.44 -0.75
N ASN A 130 3.92 -14.35 0.39
CA ASN A 130 2.58 -13.78 0.49
C ASN A 130 2.55 -12.29 0.14
N TYR A 131 3.61 -11.54 0.46
CA TYR A 131 3.76 -10.15 0.04
C TYR A 131 3.84 -10.01 -1.48
N ILE A 132 4.58 -10.88 -2.17
CA ILE A 132 4.64 -10.88 -3.64
C ILE A 132 3.26 -11.18 -4.24
N PHE A 133 2.52 -12.15 -3.72
CA PHE A 133 1.16 -12.41 -4.16
C PHE A 133 0.21 -11.25 -3.90
N TRP A 134 0.37 -10.56 -2.78
CA TRP A 134 -0.38 -9.34 -2.47
C TRP A 134 -0.12 -8.23 -3.49
N GLU A 135 1.15 -8.01 -3.87
CA GLU A 135 1.48 -7.04 -4.93
C GLU A 135 0.81 -7.41 -6.27
N LEU A 136 0.87 -8.69 -6.66
CA LEU A 136 0.22 -9.17 -7.89
C LEU A 136 -1.29 -8.97 -7.86
N GLU A 137 -1.94 -9.25 -6.73
CA GLU A 137 -3.39 -9.05 -6.59
C GLU A 137 -3.76 -7.56 -6.58
N LEU A 138 -2.89 -6.69 -6.04
CA LEU A 138 -3.05 -5.24 -6.17
C LEU A 138 -3.03 -4.80 -7.64
N PHE A 139 -2.03 -5.22 -8.41
CA PHE A 139 -1.95 -4.93 -9.84
C PHE A 139 -3.17 -5.43 -10.61
N LYS A 140 -3.59 -6.66 -10.34
CA LYS A 140 -4.80 -7.25 -10.95
C LYS A 140 -6.06 -6.47 -10.60
N SER A 141 -6.19 -6.02 -9.35
CA SER A 141 -7.33 -5.20 -8.89
C SER A 141 -7.40 -3.83 -9.56
N LEU A 142 -6.31 -3.38 -10.16
CA LEU A 142 -6.17 -2.14 -10.93
C LEU A 142 -6.29 -2.37 -12.44
N GLY A 143 -6.56 -3.60 -12.88
CA GLY A 143 -6.75 -3.95 -14.29
C GLY A 143 -5.44 -4.30 -15.03
N TYR A 144 -4.32 -4.42 -14.34
CA TYR A 144 -3.09 -4.93 -14.96
C TYR A 144 -3.15 -6.46 -15.01
N ASP A 145 -3.25 -7.02 -16.21
CA ASP A 145 -3.13 -8.46 -16.41
C ASP A 145 -1.65 -8.85 -16.52
N LEU A 146 -1.10 -9.32 -15.40
CA LEU A 146 0.27 -9.84 -15.36
C LEU A 146 0.25 -11.35 -15.64
N ASN A 147 0.12 -11.70 -16.92
CA ASN A 147 0.26 -13.09 -17.34
C ASN A 147 1.74 -13.46 -17.47
N PHE A 148 2.33 -13.96 -16.38
CA PHE A 148 3.75 -14.35 -16.34
C PHE A 148 4.09 -15.49 -17.29
N GLU A 149 3.15 -16.39 -17.62
CA GLU A 149 3.37 -17.49 -18.57
C GLU A 149 3.78 -16.96 -19.94
N ASN A 150 3.21 -15.82 -20.36
CA ASN A 150 3.55 -15.17 -21.62
C ASN A 150 4.89 -14.43 -21.59
N LEU A 151 5.44 -14.17 -20.40
CA LEU A 151 6.66 -13.37 -20.20
C LEU A 151 7.91 -14.20 -19.96
N VAL A 152 7.79 -15.52 -19.85
CA VAL A 152 8.88 -16.43 -19.52
C VAL A 152 9.09 -17.49 -20.59
N ASN A 153 10.32 -18.00 -20.70
CA ASN A 153 10.68 -19.22 -21.40
C ASN A 153 10.98 -20.30 -20.37
N GLU A 154 10.40 -21.47 -20.55
CA GLU A 154 10.74 -22.65 -19.75
C GLU A 154 12.11 -23.18 -20.19
N LYS A 155 12.98 -23.48 -19.22
CA LYS A 155 14.25 -24.15 -19.43
C LYS A 155 14.38 -25.28 -18.43
N ILE A 156 14.71 -26.47 -18.91
CA ILE A 156 14.98 -27.64 -18.07
C ILE A 156 16.49 -27.70 -17.82
N ILE A 157 16.90 -27.71 -16.57
CA ILE A 157 18.30 -27.89 -16.14
C ILE A 157 18.33 -29.05 -15.16
N GLY A 158 18.84 -30.21 -15.63
CA GLY A 158 18.72 -31.49 -14.91
C GLY A 158 17.24 -31.87 -14.77
N ASP A 159 16.81 -32.21 -13.56
CA ASP A 159 15.42 -32.58 -13.26
C ASP A 159 14.55 -31.38 -12.80
N GLN A 160 15.07 -30.15 -12.86
CA GLN A 160 14.38 -28.96 -12.39
C GLN A 160 13.95 -28.04 -13.53
N LYS A 161 12.67 -27.60 -13.49
CA LYS A 161 12.17 -26.53 -14.32
C LYS A 161 12.65 -25.19 -13.81
N GLN A 162 13.13 -24.35 -14.71
CA GLN A 162 13.42 -22.94 -14.46
C GLN A 162 12.71 -22.08 -15.48
N TYR A 163 12.18 -20.96 -15.02
CA TYR A 163 11.55 -19.96 -15.87
C TYR A 163 12.47 -18.75 -16.03
N ILE A 164 12.73 -18.40 -17.28
CA ILE A 164 13.64 -17.30 -17.63
C ILE A 164 12.85 -16.24 -18.40
N SER A 165 13.03 -14.97 -18.03
CA SER A 165 12.35 -13.86 -18.71
C SER A 165 12.65 -13.85 -20.22
N LYS A 166 11.64 -13.54 -21.05
CA LYS A 166 11.76 -13.36 -22.50
C LYS A 166 12.45 -12.03 -22.88
N SER A 167 12.74 -11.16 -21.91
CA SER A 167 13.41 -9.88 -22.17
C SER A 167 14.74 -10.09 -22.86
N SER A 168 14.96 -9.34 -23.93
CA SER A 168 16.22 -9.40 -24.72
C SER A 168 17.41 -8.80 -24.00
N THR A 169 17.18 -7.94 -23.01
CA THR A 169 18.22 -7.14 -22.34
C THR A 169 18.82 -7.81 -21.12
N GLU A 170 18.05 -8.57 -20.34
CA GLU A 170 18.52 -9.32 -19.17
C GLU A 170 17.71 -10.60 -18.99
N LYS A 171 18.37 -11.74 -19.02
CA LYS A 171 17.75 -13.04 -18.69
C LYS A 171 17.71 -13.18 -17.17
N ARG A 172 16.55 -12.93 -16.56
CA ARG A 172 16.31 -13.13 -15.11
C ARG A 172 15.59 -14.43 -14.86
N ILE A 173 16.01 -15.15 -13.84
CA ILE A 173 15.29 -16.32 -13.35
C ILE A 173 14.04 -15.82 -12.63
N ILE A 174 12.90 -16.34 -13.05
CA ILE A 174 11.61 -16.04 -12.42
C ILE A 174 11.29 -17.19 -11.44
N PRO A 175 10.95 -16.90 -10.19
CA PRO A 175 10.59 -17.93 -9.22
C PRO A 175 9.42 -18.79 -9.70
N ASN A 176 9.53 -20.11 -9.58
CA ASN A 176 8.53 -21.06 -10.10
C ASN A 176 7.15 -20.83 -9.50
N PHE A 177 7.05 -20.44 -8.22
CA PHE A 177 5.77 -20.18 -7.56
C PHE A 177 4.93 -19.05 -8.17
N LEU A 178 5.53 -18.19 -9.03
CA LEU A 178 4.81 -17.15 -9.77
C LEU A 178 4.14 -17.70 -11.03
N ILE A 179 4.59 -18.84 -11.52
CA ILE A 179 4.15 -19.48 -12.77
C ILE A 179 3.30 -20.71 -12.48
N ASP A 180 3.81 -21.59 -11.60
CA ASP A 180 3.12 -22.84 -11.25
C ASP A 180 1.94 -22.51 -10.32
N LYS A 181 0.73 -22.49 -10.89
CA LYS A 181 -0.53 -22.43 -10.13
C LYS A 181 -0.79 -23.82 -9.55
N ASN A 182 -0.41 -24.05 -8.30
CA ASN A 182 -0.92 -25.17 -7.50
C ASN A 182 -2.07 -24.70 -6.62
#